data_06d80a77448bc6524f408b6a689eda46
#
_entry.id   06d80a77448bc6524f408b6a689eda46
#
_cell.length_a   1.000
_cell.length_b   1.000
_cell.length_c   1.000
_cell.angle_alpha   90.00
_cell.angle_beta   90.00
_cell.angle_gamma   90.00
#
_symmetry.space_group_name_H-M   'P 1'
#
loop_
_entity.id
_entity.type
_entity.pdbx_description
1 polymer ?
#
loop_
_entity_poly.entity_id
_entity_poly.type
_entity_poly.pdbx_seq_one_letter_code
_entity_poly.pdbx_strand_id
1 'polypeptide(L)'
;ENSNKNTMLASTQRDYIAGEVSRDLTKRMLLPEKISKAHEEGILHFHDADYFIQPIFNCCLIDIGNMLDNGTVMNGKMIESPKSFQVACTVTTQIIAAVASNQYGGQSVDMIHLGKYLRKSYNKFKKEIEEKYGDKLKSDIIEDLVQTRLKAELKAGVQTLQYQINTLMTTNGQSPFV
;
A
#
# COMPACT_ATOMS: atom_id res chain seq x y z
N GLU A 1 1.97 4.32 19.59
CA GLU A 1 2.89 3.41 18.93
C GLU A 1 2.16 2.49 17.97
N ASN A 2 2.81 2.17 16.85
CA ASN A 2 2.17 1.37 15.81
C ASN A 2 2.09 -0.11 16.24
N SER A 3 0.90 -0.59 16.57
CA SER A 3 0.64 -1.98 16.98
C SER A 3 0.96 -3.03 15.90
N ASN A 4 1.19 -2.60 14.66
CA ASN A 4 1.52 -3.50 13.54
C ASN A 4 3.03 -3.89 13.49
N LYS A 5 3.87 -3.28 14.33
CA LYS A 5 5.28 -3.65 14.41
C LYS A 5 5.49 -4.96 15.18
N ASN A 6 6.25 -5.87 14.59
CA ASN A 6 6.66 -7.09 15.28
C ASN A 6 7.91 -6.81 16.12
N THR A 7 7.74 -6.71 17.44
CA THR A 7 8.80 -6.38 18.40
C THR A 7 9.91 -7.44 18.51
N MET A 8 9.69 -8.65 17.99
CA MET A 8 10.70 -9.72 17.98
C MET A 8 11.71 -9.58 16.84
N LEU A 9 11.44 -8.72 15.86
CA LEU A 9 12.37 -8.51 14.74
C LEU A 9 13.47 -7.53 15.10
N ALA A 10 14.71 -7.86 14.73
CA ALA A 10 15.88 -7.00 14.95
C ALA A 10 15.73 -5.64 14.25
N SER A 11 15.11 -5.57 13.08
CA SER A 11 14.81 -4.32 12.38
C SER A 11 13.90 -3.41 13.20
N THR A 12 12.85 -3.96 13.80
CA THR A 12 11.92 -3.21 14.67
C THR A 12 12.62 -2.70 15.92
N GLN A 13 13.48 -3.54 16.54
CA GLN A 13 14.24 -3.15 17.73
C GLN A 13 15.25 -2.03 17.43
N ARG A 14 15.93 -2.10 16.28
CA ARG A 14 16.84 -1.04 15.83
C ARG A 14 16.11 0.27 15.53
N ASP A 15 14.94 0.21 14.90
CA ASP A 15 14.09 1.37 14.65
C ASP A 15 13.65 2.03 15.96
N TYR A 16 13.25 1.23 16.94
CA TYR A 16 12.91 1.73 18.27
C TYR A 16 14.09 2.44 18.95
N ILE A 17 15.27 1.84 18.94
CA ILE A 17 16.49 2.46 19.52
C ILE A 17 16.81 3.77 18.81
N ALA A 18 16.74 3.79 17.48
CA ALA A 18 16.96 5.01 16.69
C ALA A 18 15.92 6.09 17.04
N GLY A 19 14.66 5.72 17.23
CA GLY A 19 13.60 6.64 17.67
C GLY A 19 13.87 7.25 19.05
N GLU A 20 14.31 6.44 20.02
CA GLU A 20 14.65 6.96 21.37
C GLU A 20 15.83 7.93 21.34
N VAL A 21 16.86 7.63 20.54
CA VAL A 21 18.00 8.55 20.34
C VAL A 21 17.54 9.84 19.67
N SER A 22 16.72 9.75 18.63
CA SER A 22 16.16 10.90 17.92
C SER A 22 15.32 11.78 18.87
N ARG A 23 14.47 11.16 19.68
CA ARG A 23 13.63 11.85 20.67
C ARG A 23 14.48 12.62 21.69
N ASP A 24 15.51 11.98 22.22
CA ASP A 24 16.41 12.61 23.18
C ASP A 24 17.17 13.79 22.56
N LEU A 25 17.74 13.64 21.37
CA LEU A 25 18.42 14.72 20.66
C LEU A 25 17.47 15.86 20.30
N THR A 26 16.25 15.55 19.86
CA THR A 26 15.22 16.56 19.57
C THR A 26 14.96 17.44 20.80
N LYS A 27 14.74 16.83 21.94
CA LYS A 27 14.45 17.56 23.18
C LYS A 27 15.63 18.37 23.70
N ARG A 28 16.84 17.82 23.66
CA ARG A 28 18.02 18.47 24.25
C ARG A 28 18.70 19.48 23.34
N MET A 29 18.63 19.29 22.01
CA MET A 29 19.46 20.07 21.09
C MET A 29 18.68 20.87 20.05
N LEU A 30 17.50 20.44 19.67
CA LEU A 30 16.80 21.01 18.52
C LEU A 30 15.60 21.86 18.91
N LEU A 31 14.87 21.48 19.95
CA LEU A 31 13.76 22.30 20.45
C LEU A 31 14.27 23.46 21.28
N PRO A 32 13.61 24.63 21.19
CA PRO A 32 13.85 25.70 22.16
C PRO A 32 13.63 25.19 23.59
N GLU A 33 14.50 25.57 24.50
CA GLU A 33 14.47 25.13 25.91
C GLU A 33 13.08 25.28 26.56
N LYS A 34 12.39 26.41 26.28
CA LYS A 34 11.03 26.65 26.79
C LYS A 34 10.02 25.62 26.32
N ILE A 35 10.15 25.10 25.08
CA ILE A 35 9.27 24.09 24.51
C ILE A 35 9.58 22.72 25.13
N SER A 36 10.85 22.34 25.21
CA SER A 36 11.27 21.11 25.87
C SER A 36 10.78 21.07 27.33
N LYS A 37 11.00 22.12 28.08
CA LYS A 37 10.55 22.23 29.48
C LYS A 37 9.03 22.12 29.61
N ALA A 38 8.28 22.83 28.77
CA ALA A 38 6.82 22.76 28.78
C ALA A 38 6.30 21.38 28.43
N HIS A 39 6.99 20.64 27.54
CA HIS A 39 6.68 19.26 27.23
C HIS A 39 6.95 18.32 28.42
N GLU A 40 8.10 18.47 29.09
CA GLU A 40 8.47 17.69 30.27
C GLU A 40 7.54 17.93 31.47
N GLU A 41 7.12 19.18 31.65
CA GLU A 41 6.16 19.58 32.69
C GLU A 41 4.69 19.18 32.35
N GLY A 42 4.44 18.64 31.16
CA GLY A 42 3.09 18.24 30.74
C GLY A 42 2.16 19.40 30.35
N ILE A 43 2.70 20.63 30.20
CA ILE A 43 1.93 21.81 29.78
C ILE A 43 1.52 21.71 28.31
N LEU A 44 2.41 21.16 27.47
CA LEU A 44 2.14 20.84 26.07
C LEU A 44 2.70 19.46 25.72
N HIS A 45 2.17 18.87 24.66
CA HIS A 45 2.71 17.64 24.10
C HIS A 45 3.32 17.92 22.72
N PHE A 46 4.65 17.81 22.63
CA PHE A 46 5.33 17.82 21.34
C PHE A 46 5.29 16.40 20.75
N HIS A 47 4.39 16.20 19.79
CA HIS A 47 4.12 14.90 19.20
C HIS A 47 5.24 14.48 18.23
N ASP A 48 5.50 13.17 18.13
CA ASP A 48 6.45 12.57 17.17
C ASP A 48 7.88 13.15 17.24
N ALA A 49 8.37 13.44 18.44
CA ALA A 49 9.73 13.94 18.64
C ALA A 49 10.82 12.98 18.12
N ASP A 50 10.53 11.70 18.01
CA ASP A 50 11.37 10.65 17.44
C ASP A 50 11.53 10.76 15.92
N TYR A 51 10.58 11.38 15.22
CA TYR A 51 10.63 11.63 13.77
C TYR A 51 11.05 13.05 13.39
N PHE A 52 11.39 13.90 14.35
CA PHE A 52 11.70 15.30 14.10
C PHE A 52 13.01 15.50 13.32
N ILE A 53 14.04 14.68 13.63
CA ILE A 53 15.35 14.75 12.96
C ILE A 53 15.29 14.21 11.54
N GLN A 54 14.56 13.12 11.36
CA GLN A 54 14.36 12.45 10.08
C GLN A 54 12.85 12.30 9.82
N PRO A 55 12.20 13.38 9.35
CA PRO A 55 10.76 13.38 9.21
C PRO A 55 10.32 12.36 8.15
N ILE A 56 9.40 11.49 8.55
CA ILE A 56 8.68 10.60 7.65
C ILE A 56 7.19 10.85 7.80
N PHE A 57 6.39 10.43 6.83
CA PHE A 57 4.96 10.68 6.86
C PHE A 57 4.28 9.87 7.98
N ASN A 58 3.35 10.49 8.70
CA ASN A 58 2.47 9.78 9.61
C ASN A 58 1.41 9.03 8.83
N CYS A 59 0.42 9.74 8.29
CA CYS A 59 -0.66 9.16 7.50
C CYS A 59 -0.70 9.79 6.11
N CYS A 60 -1.19 9.04 5.12
CA CYS A 60 -1.35 9.56 3.78
C CYS A 60 -2.55 8.96 3.04
N LEU A 61 -3.02 9.69 2.04
CA LEU A 61 -3.92 9.21 1.01
C LEU A 61 -3.09 8.82 -0.21
N ILE A 62 -3.27 7.62 -0.74
CA ILE A 62 -2.55 7.17 -1.92
C ILE A 62 -3.48 7.24 -3.12
N ASP A 63 -3.13 8.05 -4.10
CA ASP A 63 -3.83 8.10 -5.38
C ASP A 63 -3.40 6.93 -6.27
N ILE A 64 -3.88 5.74 -5.93
CA ILE A 64 -3.60 4.53 -6.73
C ILE A 64 -4.21 4.64 -8.15
N GLY A 65 -5.24 5.45 -8.32
CA GLY A 65 -5.85 5.69 -9.63
C GLY A 65 -4.84 6.27 -10.61
N ASN A 66 -4.21 7.37 -10.24
CA ASN A 66 -3.18 8.03 -11.04
C ASN A 66 -1.95 7.13 -11.23
N MET A 67 -1.47 6.53 -10.14
CA MET A 67 -0.28 5.65 -10.16
C MET A 67 -0.45 4.43 -11.06
N LEU A 68 -1.63 3.83 -11.09
CA LEU A 68 -1.93 2.70 -11.96
C LEU A 68 -2.15 3.13 -13.42
N ASP A 69 -2.71 4.32 -13.66
CA ASP A 69 -3.00 4.77 -15.04
C ASP A 69 -1.74 5.20 -15.77
N ASN A 70 -0.94 6.00 -15.12
CA ASN A 70 0.27 6.58 -15.73
C ASN A 70 1.52 5.72 -15.52
N GLY A 71 1.38 4.64 -14.77
CA GLY A 71 2.50 3.89 -14.25
C GLY A 71 3.14 4.58 -13.04
N THR A 72 3.99 3.86 -12.36
CA THR A 72 4.71 4.37 -11.18
C THR A 72 6.13 3.86 -11.14
N VAL A 73 7.03 4.64 -10.54
CA VAL A 73 8.41 4.21 -10.34
C VAL A 73 8.56 3.56 -8.97
N MET A 74 8.98 2.30 -8.95
CA MET A 74 9.30 1.57 -7.72
C MET A 74 10.72 1.04 -7.78
N ASN A 75 11.54 1.35 -6.79
CA ASN A 75 12.96 0.95 -6.73
C ASN A 75 13.74 1.33 -8.01
N GLY A 76 13.47 2.52 -8.57
CA GLY A 76 14.11 3.02 -9.78
C GLY A 76 13.65 2.39 -11.09
N LYS A 77 12.64 1.53 -11.06
CA LYS A 77 12.06 0.90 -12.25
C LYS A 77 10.65 1.39 -12.51
N MET A 78 10.37 1.73 -13.77
CA MET A 78 9.02 2.07 -14.20
C MET A 78 8.16 0.81 -14.25
N ILE A 79 7.03 0.85 -13.57
CA ILE A 79 5.97 -0.15 -13.63
C ILE A 79 4.85 0.43 -14.49
N GLU A 80 4.61 -0.19 -15.63
CA GLU A 80 3.57 0.25 -16.57
C GLU A 80 2.15 0.00 -16.03
N SER A 81 1.19 0.71 -16.65
CA SER A 81 -0.24 0.53 -16.34
C SER A 81 -0.68 -0.93 -16.49
N PRO A 82 -1.34 -1.51 -15.50
CA PRO A 82 -1.84 -2.88 -15.56
C PRO A 82 -2.82 -3.11 -16.72
N LYS A 83 -2.79 -4.32 -17.26
CA LYS A 83 -3.70 -4.74 -18.35
C LYS A 83 -4.82 -5.68 -17.86
N SER A 84 -4.82 -6.05 -16.58
CA SER A 84 -5.83 -6.91 -15.98
C SER A 84 -6.07 -6.55 -14.51
N PHE A 85 -7.19 -7.02 -13.96
CA PHE A 85 -7.55 -6.79 -12.57
C PHE A 85 -6.56 -7.44 -11.59
N GLN A 86 -6.16 -8.67 -11.85
CA GLN A 86 -5.21 -9.40 -11.02
C GLN A 86 -3.87 -8.66 -10.91
N VAL A 87 -3.36 -8.16 -12.04
CA VAL A 87 -2.09 -7.39 -12.04
C VAL A 87 -2.28 -6.05 -11.33
N ALA A 88 -3.43 -5.38 -11.53
CA ALA A 88 -3.72 -4.13 -10.81
C ALA A 88 -3.74 -4.33 -9.29
N CYS A 89 -4.35 -5.41 -8.80
CA CYS A 89 -4.34 -5.77 -7.38
C CYS A 89 -2.90 -5.99 -6.88
N THR A 90 -2.08 -6.72 -7.62
CA THR A 90 -0.68 -6.97 -7.25
C THR A 90 0.13 -5.67 -7.20
N VAL A 91 0.02 -4.81 -8.22
CA VAL A 91 0.74 -3.52 -8.25
C VAL A 91 0.28 -2.62 -7.11
N THR A 92 -1.02 -2.58 -6.82
CA THR A 92 -1.57 -1.81 -5.69
C THR A 92 -0.93 -2.23 -4.37
N THR A 93 -0.80 -3.53 -4.10
CA THR A 93 -0.18 -3.99 -2.85
C THR A 93 1.30 -3.65 -2.78
N GLN A 94 2.02 -3.65 -3.90
CA GLN A 94 3.42 -3.21 -3.96
C GLN A 94 3.55 -1.69 -3.69
N ILE A 95 2.63 -0.87 -4.22
CA ILE A 95 2.57 0.56 -3.92
C ILE A 95 2.34 0.77 -2.43
N ILE A 96 1.35 0.09 -1.84
CA ILE A 96 1.04 0.16 -0.42
C ILE A 96 2.27 -0.20 0.43
N ALA A 97 2.97 -1.29 0.11
CA ALA A 97 4.16 -1.71 0.83
C ALA A 97 5.33 -0.71 0.68
N ALA A 98 5.53 -0.14 -0.52
CA ALA A 98 6.56 0.85 -0.77
C ALA A 98 6.30 2.15 0.02
N VAL A 99 5.05 2.62 0.07
CA VAL A 99 4.67 3.78 0.89
C VAL A 99 4.83 3.47 2.37
N ALA A 100 4.36 2.31 2.83
CA ALA A 100 4.48 1.89 4.24
C ALA A 100 5.94 1.80 4.71
N SER A 101 6.90 1.58 3.81
CA SER A 101 8.33 1.58 4.14
C SER A 101 8.89 2.98 4.46
N ASN A 102 8.16 4.05 4.10
CA ASN A 102 8.56 5.45 4.30
C ASN A 102 7.56 6.20 5.17
N GLN A 103 6.82 5.48 5.99
CA GLN A 103 5.75 6.04 6.80
C GLN A 103 5.63 5.25 8.11
N TYR A 104 5.12 5.88 9.16
CA TYR A 104 4.91 5.23 10.47
C TYR A 104 3.44 5.11 10.89
N GLY A 105 2.52 5.78 10.21
CA GLY A 105 1.08 5.70 10.45
C GLY A 105 0.33 4.91 9.38
N GLY A 106 -0.93 5.25 9.18
CA GLY A 106 -1.84 4.56 8.29
C GLY A 106 -1.91 5.15 6.88
N GLN A 107 -2.39 4.34 5.96
CA GLN A 107 -2.67 4.74 4.58
C GLN A 107 -4.16 4.59 4.30
N SER A 108 -4.67 5.41 3.40
CA SER A 108 -5.99 5.20 2.82
C SER A 108 -5.87 5.08 1.30
N VAL A 109 -6.56 4.10 0.74
CA VAL A 109 -6.64 3.87 -0.70
C VAL A 109 -8.10 3.73 -1.12
N ASP A 110 -8.47 4.30 -2.25
CA ASP A 110 -9.81 4.13 -2.81
C ASP A 110 -9.81 2.98 -3.82
N MET A 111 -10.51 1.90 -3.48
CA MET A 111 -10.58 0.69 -4.30
C MET A 111 -11.44 0.86 -5.57
N ILE A 112 -12.22 1.95 -5.70
CA ILE A 112 -13.03 2.23 -6.89
C ILE A 112 -12.16 2.29 -8.15
N HIS A 113 -10.92 2.74 -8.02
CA HIS A 113 -9.96 2.83 -9.11
C HIS A 113 -9.61 1.48 -9.75
N LEU A 114 -9.84 0.37 -9.06
CA LEU A 114 -9.63 -0.98 -9.60
C LEU A 114 -10.73 -1.43 -10.56
N GLY A 115 -11.90 -0.83 -10.51
CA GLY A 115 -13.05 -1.21 -11.34
C GLY A 115 -12.78 -1.16 -12.84
N LYS A 116 -11.99 -0.18 -13.31
CA LYS A 116 -11.61 -0.08 -14.73
C LYS A 116 -10.73 -1.24 -15.21
N TYR A 117 -9.91 -1.81 -14.32
CA TYR A 117 -9.06 -2.96 -14.64
C TYR A 117 -9.87 -4.25 -14.70
N LEU A 118 -10.96 -4.34 -13.93
CA LEU A 118 -11.93 -5.43 -14.08
C LEU A 118 -12.60 -5.38 -15.46
N ARG A 119 -12.92 -4.18 -15.96
CA ARG A 119 -13.43 -4.00 -17.33
C ARG A 119 -12.38 -4.35 -18.40
N LYS A 120 -11.10 -4.02 -18.17
CA LYS A 120 -10.01 -4.46 -19.07
C LYS A 120 -9.95 -6.00 -19.14
N SER A 121 -10.03 -6.68 -17.98
CA SER A 121 -10.08 -8.14 -17.92
C SER A 121 -11.29 -8.72 -18.63
N TYR A 122 -12.48 -8.15 -18.44
CA TYR A 122 -13.67 -8.54 -19.16
C TYR A 122 -13.47 -8.47 -20.68
N ASN A 123 -13.01 -7.33 -21.18
CA ASN A 123 -12.79 -7.15 -22.62
C ASN A 123 -11.74 -8.13 -23.18
N LYS A 124 -10.68 -8.39 -22.41
CA LYS A 124 -9.65 -9.38 -22.76
C LYS A 124 -10.25 -10.78 -22.86
N PHE A 125 -10.98 -11.22 -21.85
CA PHE A 125 -11.59 -12.56 -21.83
C PHE A 125 -12.62 -12.73 -22.94
N LYS A 126 -13.44 -11.71 -23.18
CA LYS A 126 -14.42 -11.71 -24.26
C LYS A 126 -13.73 -11.91 -25.60
N LYS A 127 -12.70 -11.11 -25.89
CA LYS A 127 -11.92 -11.24 -27.14
C LYS A 127 -11.29 -12.64 -27.28
N GLU A 128 -10.63 -13.15 -26.25
CA GLU A 128 -10.00 -14.47 -26.27
C GLU A 128 -11.01 -15.61 -26.53
N ILE A 129 -12.20 -15.51 -25.94
CA ILE A 129 -13.24 -16.55 -26.09
C ILE A 129 -13.91 -16.43 -27.46
N GLU A 130 -14.19 -15.22 -27.95
CA GLU A 130 -14.75 -14.98 -29.28
C GLU A 130 -13.79 -15.44 -30.38
N GLU A 131 -12.49 -15.12 -30.29
CA GLU A 131 -11.48 -15.59 -31.25
C GLU A 131 -11.37 -17.12 -31.29
N LYS A 132 -11.54 -17.79 -30.16
CA LYS A 132 -11.40 -19.26 -30.07
C LYS A 132 -12.67 -20.05 -30.41
N TYR A 133 -13.83 -19.49 -30.09
CA TYR A 133 -15.09 -20.21 -30.10
C TYR A 133 -16.25 -19.46 -30.78
N GLY A 134 -16.05 -18.25 -31.31
CA GLY A 134 -17.10 -17.39 -31.82
C GLY A 134 -17.98 -18.06 -32.88
N ASP A 135 -17.38 -18.88 -33.75
CA ASP A 135 -18.09 -19.61 -34.79
C ASP A 135 -18.77 -20.92 -34.30
N LYS A 136 -18.50 -21.32 -33.05
CA LYS A 136 -18.91 -22.61 -32.50
C LYS A 136 -19.93 -22.53 -31.39
N LEU A 137 -19.99 -21.39 -30.70
CA LEU A 137 -20.83 -21.19 -29.52
C LEU A 137 -21.81 -20.04 -29.74
N LYS A 138 -22.97 -20.13 -29.10
CA LYS A 138 -23.94 -19.03 -29.06
C LYS A 138 -23.43 -17.90 -28.18
N SER A 139 -23.86 -16.68 -28.46
CA SER A 139 -23.43 -15.46 -27.75
C SER A 139 -23.72 -15.49 -26.25
N ASP A 140 -24.83 -16.09 -25.84
CA ASP A 140 -25.20 -16.27 -24.42
C ASP A 140 -24.22 -17.17 -23.66
N ILE A 141 -23.78 -18.26 -24.30
CA ILE A 141 -22.78 -19.18 -23.75
C ILE A 141 -21.41 -18.49 -23.66
N ILE A 142 -21.03 -17.71 -24.67
CA ILE A 142 -19.79 -16.92 -24.65
C ILE A 142 -19.82 -15.95 -23.48
N GLU A 143 -20.91 -15.21 -23.29
CA GLU A 143 -21.04 -14.26 -22.18
C GLU A 143 -20.98 -14.98 -20.82
N ASP A 144 -21.61 -16.10 -20.65
CA ASP A 144 -21.54 -16.89 -19.40
C ASP A 144 -20.12 -17.36 -19.09
N LEU A 145 -19.37 -17.81 -20.09
CA LEU A 145 -17.96 -18.17 -19.95
C LEU A 145 -17.09 -16.97 -19.55
N VAL A 146 -17.33 -15.81 -20.16
CA VAL A 146 -16.63 -14.55 -19.81
C VAL A 146 -16.91 -14.18 -18.36
N GLN A 147 -18.17 -14.20 -17.94
CA GLN A 147 -18.58 -13.87 -16.57
C GLN A 147 -18.01 -14.84 -15.54
N THR A 148 -17.96 -16.12 -15.88
CA THR A 148 -17.36 -17.15 -15.01
C THR A 148 -15.87 -16.89 -14.79
N ARG A 149 -15.11 -16.61 -15.87
CA ARG A 149 -13.68 -16.25 -15.76
C ARG A 149 -13.47 -14.94 -15.00
N LEU A 150 -14.31 -13.96 -15.24
CA LEU A 150 -14.23 -12.65 -14.57
C LEU A 150 -14.46 -12.77 -13.07
N LYS A 151 -15.46 -13.55 -12.65
CA LYS A 151 -15.73 -13.84 -11.22
C LYS A 151 -14.54 -14.54 -10.55
N ALA A 152 -13.92 -15.49 -11.25
CA ALA A 152 -12.74 -16.19 -10.75
C ALA A 152 -11.55 -15.24 -10.58
N GLU A 153 -11.29 -14.35 -11.56
CA GLU A 153 -10.23 -13.35 -11.46
C GLU A 153 -10.51 -12.31 -10.37
N LEU A 154 -11.76 -11.85 -10.25
CA LEU A 154 -12.16 -10.94 -9.17
C LEU A 154 -11.85 -11.55 -7.80
N LYS A 155 -12.26 -12.80 -7.58
CA LYS A 155 -11.97 -13.51 -6.33
C LYS A 155 -10.46 -13.63 -6.08
N ALA A 156 -9.70 -14.03 -7.09
CA ALA A 156 -8.25 -14.18 -6.97
C ALA A 156 -7.56 -12.83 -6.69
N GLY A 157 -7.96 -11.74 -7.35
CA GLY A 157 -7.42 -10.40 -7.11
C GLY A 157 -7.70 -9.90 -5.70
N VAL A 158 -8.92 -10.07 -5.20
CA VAL A 158 -9.28 -9.71 -3.82
C VAL A 158 -8.50 -10.54 -2.80
N GLN A 159 -8.34 -11.84 -3.04
CA GLN A 159 -7.50 -12.71 -2.19
C GLN A 159 -6.03 -12.25 -2.19
N THR A 160 -5.51 -11.84 -3.34
CA THR A 160 -4.13 -11.30 -3.46
C THR A 160 -3.98 -10.04 -2.62
N LEU A 161 -4.92 -9.09 -2.74
CA LEU A 161 -4.92 -7.87 -1.92
C LEU A 161 -4.90 -8.20 -0.43
N GLN A 162 -5.86 -8.99 0.02
CA GLN A 162 -5.98 -9.34 1.44
C GLN A 162 -4.73 -10.09 1.95
N TYR A 163 -4.26 -11.07 1.19
CA TYR A 163 -3.09 -11.85 1.57
C TYR A 163 -1.84 -10.98 1.66
N GLN A 164 -1.56 -10.18 0.65
CA GLN A 164 -0.35 -9.37 0.61
C GLN A 164 -0.36 -8.25 1.64
N ILE A 165 -1.48 -7.56 1.86
CA ILE A 165 -1.59 -6.53 2.90
C ILE A 165 -1.29 -7.13 4.29
N ASN A 166 -1.75 -8.34 4.56
CA ASN A 166 -1.54 -8.99 5.85
C ASN A 166 -0.15 -9.63 6.02
N THR A 167 0.54 -9.94 4.94
CA THR A 167 1.78 -10.73 4.98
C THR A 167 3.03 -9.99 4.51
N LEU A 168 2.88 -8.89 3.74
CA LEU A 168 4.03 -8.08 3.34
C LEU A 168 4.62 -7.37 4.55
N MET A 169 5.94 -7.50 4.68
CA MET A 169 6.71 -6.82 5.69
C MET A 169 7.43 -5.63 5.07
N THR A 170 7.33 -4.46 5.68
CA THR A 170 8.10 -3.28 5.30
C THR A 170 9.53 -3.38 5.79
N THR A 171 10.41 -2.51 5.31
CA THR A 171 11.83 -2.48 5.68
C THR A 171 12.06 -2.23 7.17
N ASN A 172 11.14 -1.56 7.84
CA ASN A 172 11.18 -1.28 9.28
C ASN A 172 10.43 -2.32 10.14
N GLY A 173 10.08 -3.47 9.58
CA GLY A 173 9.55 -4.61 10.32
C GLY A 173 8.08 -4.53 10.70
N GLN A 174 7.29 -3.76 9.96
CA GLN A 174 5.83 -3.68 10.17
C GLN A 174 5.05 -4.15 8.96
N SER A 175 3.83 -4.65 9.18
CA SER A 175 2.85 -4.82 8.10
C SER A 175 2.28 -3.46 7.70
N PRO A 176 1.88 -3.27 6.43
CA PRO A 176 1.15 -2.07 6.03
C PRO A 176 -0.12 -1.89 6.88
N PHE A 177 -0.37 -0.65 7.30
CA PHE A 177 -1.60 -0.26 7.98
C PHE A 177 -2.47 0.52 7.00
N VAL A 178 -3.50 -0.14 6.46
CA VAL A 178 -4.33 0.35 5.35
C VAL A 178 -5.80 0.36 5.74
#